data_21ba3f34309f6633704317e0938f0766
#
_entry.id   21ba3f34309f6633704317e0938f0766
#
_cell.length_a   1.000
_cell.length_b   1.000
_cell.length_c   1.000
_cell.angle_alpha   90.00
_cell.angle_beta   90.00
_cell.angle_gamma   90.00
#
_symmetry.space_group_name_H-M   'P 1'
#
loop_
_entity.id
_entity.type
_entity.pdbx_description
1 polymer ?
#
loop_
_entity_poly.entity_id
_entity_poly.type
_entity_poly.pdbx_seq_one_letter_code
_entity_poly.pdbx_strand_id
1 'polypeptide(L)'
;MTEKKSHRGLLVISRHAESEWNLLGKWTGLTDVNLTEKGAHESTMLGELLRDIDFDGAYTSDLKRTKQTLAGIIKGKLADVTVDDKSIKHHPALNERDYGDLTGKNKWEVKDEIGEEAFNGIRRGWDYPVPGGETLKAVHGRVVPYFETEILPRLQAGESILLVAHGNSIRALMKHLEGIDECDMAEVEMPFGTLLMYYFEPDSSLPRTKQTRKIDITPPHA
;
A
#
# COMPACT_ATOMS: atom_id res chain seq x y z
N MET A 1 13.60 26.64 26.46
CA MET A 1 14.09 25.81 25.33
C MET A 1 13.65 24.39 25.63
N THR A 2 12.54 23.95 25.09
CA THR A 2 12.07 22.57 25.23
C THR A 2 13.00 21.68 24.38
N GLU A 3 13.70 20.77 25.03
CA GLU A 3 14.45 19.71 24.31
C GLU A 3 13.51 19.02 23.34
N LYS A 4 13.76 19.18 22.04
CA LYS A 4 13.14 18.38 20.99
C LYS A 4 13.59 16.93 21.25
N LYS A 5 12.76 16.11 21.88
CA LYS A 5 12.98 14.67 21.91
C LYS A 5 13.12 14.24 20.43
N SER A 6 14.32 13.77 20.06
CA SER A 6 14.61 13.18 18.77
C SER A 6 13.78 11.89 18.64
N HIS A 7 12.51 12.03 18.26
CA HIS A 7 11.67 10.88 17.97
C HIS A 7 11.97 10.47 16.53
N ARG A 8 12.21 9.20 16.36
CA ARG A 8 12.30 8.59 15.01
C ARG A 8 10.96 8.65 14.34
N GLY A 9 10.92 9.06 13.09
CA GLY A 9 9.72 8.96 12.29
C GLY A 9 9.37 7.49 12.01
N LEU A 10 8.08 7.19 12.01
CA LEU A 10 7.57 5.85 11.73
C LEU A 10 6.59 5.89 10.56
N LEU A 11 6.90 5.16 9.49
CA LEU A 11 5.98 4.90 8.40
C LEU A 11 5.45 3.47 8.52
N VAL A 12 4.16 3.32 8.73
CA VAL A 12 3.47 2.02 8.68
C VAL A 12 2.73 1.93 7.36
N ILE A 13 3.01 0.90 6.56
CA ILE A 13 2.38 0.67 5.27
C ILE A 13 1.50 -0.58 5.35
N SER A 14 0.25 -0.44 4.89
CA SER A 14 -0.70 -1.53 4.71
C SER A 14 -1.20 -1.58 3.27
N ARG A 15 -1.27 -2.76 2.68
CA ARG A 15 -2.08 -2.98 1.49
C ARG A 15 -3.55 -2.97 1.90
N HIS A 16 -4.45 -2.50 1.01
CA HIS A 16 -5.88 -2.69 1.23
C HIS A 16 -6.21 -4.17 1.41
N ALA A 17 -7.19 -4.48 2.26
CA ALA A 17 -7.67 -5.84 2.53
C ALA A 17 -8.42 -6.42 1.31
N GLU A 18 -8.90 -7.66 1.42
CA GLU A 18 -9.58 -8.34 0.33
C GLU A 18 -10.77 -7.53 -0.21
N SER A 19 -10.77 -7.28 -1.53
CA SER A 19 -11.87 -6.63 -2.23
C SER A 19 -12.67 -7.62 -3.08
N GLU A 20 -13.88 -7.23 -3.49
CA GLU A 20 -14.77 -8.03 -4.34
C GLU A 20 -14.05 -8.60 -5.57
N TRP A 21 -13.22 -7.79 -6.25
CA TRP A 21 -12.51 -8.23 -7.44
C TRP A 21 -11.23 -9.02 -7.14
N ASN A 22 -10.66 -8.90 -5.94
CA ASN A 22 -9.63 -9.84 -5.51
C ASN A 22 -10.21 -11.25 -5.33
N LEU A 23 -11.39 -11.36 -4.70
CA LEU A 23 -12.09 -12.63 -4.53
C LEU A 23 -12.44 -13.27 -5.89
N LEU A 24 -12.82 -12.46 -6.88
CA LEU A 24 -13.16 -12.91 -8.23
C LEU A 24 -11.94 -13.15 -9.15
N GLY A 25 -10.72 -12.93 -8.67
CA GLY A 25 -9.51 -13.08 -9.47
C GLY A 25 -9.39 -12.10 -10.65
N LYS A 26 -10.03 -10.92 -10.57
CA LYS A 26 -10.05 -9.93 -11.65
C LYS A 26 -8.93 -8.88 -11.54
N TRP A 27 -8.50 -8.37 -12.68
CA TRP A 27 -7.67 -7.17 -12.74
C TRP A 27 -8.50 -5.96 -12.32
N THR A 28 -8.15 -5.32 -11.19
CA THR A 28 -8.99 -4.25 -10.61
C THR A 28 -8.60 -2.86 -11.12
N GLY A 29 -7.31 -2.56 -11.16
CA GLY A 29 -6.83 -1.25 -11.56
C GLY A 29 -7.48 -0.11 -10.79
N LEU A 30 -7.96 0.89 -11.53
CA LEU A 30 -8.61 2.09 -11.00
C LEU A 30 -10.11 1.89 -10.72
N THR A 31 -10.68 0.72 -11.03
CA THR A 31 -12.10 0.45 -10.74
C THR A 31 -12.36 0.51 -9.23
N ASP A 32 -13.42 1.22 -8.85
CA ASP A 32 -13.70 1.55 -7.46
C ASP A 32 -14.65 0.50 -6.83
N VAL A 33 -14.08 -0.63 -6.42
CA VAL A 33 -14.76 -1.76 -5.78
C VAL A 33 -14.67 -1.68 -4.26
N ASN A 34 -15.63 -2.33 -3.56
CA ASN A 34 -15.64 -2.41 -2.11
C ASN A 34 -14.76 -3.56 -1.59
N LEU A 35 -14.50 -3.53 -0.28
CA LEU A 35 -13.99 -4.71 0.43
C LEU A 35 -15.09 -5.78 0.52
N THR A 36 -14.67 -7.03 0.64
CA THR A 36 -15.55 -8.13 1.09
C THR A 36 -15.78 -8.01 2.61
N GLU A 37 -16.77 -8.75 3.13
CA GLU A 37 -16.96 -8.85 4.59
C GLU A 37 -15.70 -9.39 5.29
N LYS A 38 -15.03 -10.38 4.67
CA LYS A 38 -13.74 -10.90 5.14
C LYS A 38 -12.69 -9.80 5.16
N GLY A 39 -12.54 -9.01 4.07
CA GLY A 39 -11.60 -7.91 4.02
C GLY A 39 -11.86 -6.82 5.06
N ALA A 40 -13.13 -6.52 5.35
CA ALA A 40 -13.49 -5.60 6.43
C ALA A 40 -13.08 -6.13 7.82
N HIS A 41 -13.23 -7.45 8.05
CA HIS A 41 -12.78 -8.09 9.29
C HIS A 41 -11.24 -8.09 9.39
N GLU A 42 -10.54 -8.47 8.32
CA GLU A 42 -9.07 -8.43 8.22
C GLU A 42 -8.51 -7.03 8.54
N SER A 43 -9.16 -5.99 8.03
CA SER A 43 -8.80 -4.60 8.33
C SER A 43 -8.85 -4.28 9.82
N THR A 44 -9.86 -4.80 10.54
CA THR A 44 -10.00 -4.64 11.98
C THR A 44 -8.88 -5.37 12.73
N MET A 45 -8.54 -6.60 12.31
CA MET A 45 -7.42 -7.36 12.90
C MET A 45 -6.07 -6.64 12.70
N LEU A 46 -5.84 -6.02 11.52
CA LEU A 46 -4.65 -5.19 11.30
C LEU A 46 -4.58 -4.01 12.28
N GLY A 47 -5.72 -3.39 12.57
CA GLY A 47 -5.82 -2.33 13.57
C GLY A 47 -5.44 -2.79 14.98
N GLU A 48 -5.81 -4.01 15.36
CA GLU A 48 -5.44 -4.61 16.65
C GLU A 48 -3.92 -4.74 16.82
N LEU A 49 -3.19 -5.04 15.75
CA LEU A 49 -1.73 -5.09 15.75
C LEU A 49 -1.06 -3.71 15.92
N LEU A 50 -1.82 -2.62 15.81
CA LEU A 50 -1.32 -1.24 15.85
C LEU A 50 -1.77 -0.49 17.12
N ARG A 51 -2.33 -1.17 18.12
CA ARG A 51 -2.84 -0.54 19.36
C ARG A 51 -1.76 0.19 20.14
N ASP A 52 -0.51 -0.21 20.01
CA ASP A 52 0.66 0.36 20.66
C ASP A 52 1.25 1.59 19.94
N ILE A 53 0.68 2.01 18.81
CA ILE A 53 1.21 3.09 17.98
C ILE A 53 0.18 4.22 17.88
N ASP A 54 0.58 5.43 18.22
CA ASP A 54 -0.20 6.63 17.95
C ASP A 54 0.26 7.25 16.61
N PHE A 55 -0.71 7.56 15.75
CA PHE A 55 -0.45 8.12 14.43
C PHE A 55 -0.78 9.62 14.42
N ASP A 56 0.16 10.40 13.87
CA ASP A 56 0.00 11.84 13.63
C ASP A 56 -0.77 12.13 12.33
N GLY A 57 -0.88 11.13 11.45
CA GLY A 57 -1.63 11.24 10.21
C GLY A 57 -1.76 9.94 9.44
N ALA A 58 -2.69 9.92 8.51
CA ALA A 58 -2.91 8.79 7.63
C ALA A 58 -3.07 9.23 6.17
N TYR A 59 -2.60 8.39 5.26
CA TYR A 59 -2.69 8.60 3.82
C TYR A 59 -3.31 7.39 3.14
N THR A 60 -4.20 7.64 2.18
CA THR A 60 -4.76 6.59 1.31
C THR A 60 -4.80 7.06 -0.13
N SER A 61 -5.05 6.12 -1.04
CA SER A 61 -5.50 6.45 -2.39
C SER A 61 -6.94 7.01 -2.40
N ASP A 62 -7.41 7.45 -3.56
CA ASP A 62 -8.81 7.90 -3.73
C ASP A 62 -9.81 6.74 -3.73
N LEU A 63 -9.36 5.49 -3.88
CA LEU A 63 -10.20 4.33 -4.10
C LEU A 63 -10.82 3.81 -2.79
N LYS A 64 -12.11 3.43 -2.83
CA LYS A 64 -12.92 3.00 -1.68
C LYS A 64 -12.23 1.93 -0.83
N ARG A 65 -11.65 0.90 -1.46
CA ARG A 65 -11.04 -0.23 -0.74
C ARG A 65 -9.91 0.19 0.20
N THR A 66 -9.14 1.24 -0.11
CA THR A 66 -8.10 1.76 0.81
C THR A 66 -8.72 2.57 1.94
N LYS A 67 -9.75 3.37 1.65
CA LYS A 67 -10.50 4.15 2.64
C LYS A 67 -11.22 3.23 3.62
N GLN A 68 -11.87 2.19 3.12
CA GLN A 68 -12.55 1.17 3.94
C GLN A 68 -11.55 0.38 4.80
N THR A 69 -10.37 0.04 4.24
CA THR A 69 -9.30 -0.61 5.01
C THR A 69 -8.81 0.30 6.13
N LEU A 70 -8.56 1.59 5.85
CA LEU A 70 -8.18 2.55 6.88
C LEU A 70 -9.24 2.65 7.98
N ALA A 71 -10.51 2.74 7.62
CA ALA A 71 -11.61 2.78 8.60
C ALA A 71 -11.64 1.52 9.47
N GLY A 72 -11.42 0.33 8.89
CA GLY A 72 -11.30 -0.93 9.62
C GLY A 72 -10.11 -0.95 10.58
N ILE A 73 -8.94 -0.47 10.14
CA ILE A 73 -7.73 -0.35 10.98
C ILE A 73 -8.00 0.60 12.15
N ILE A 74 -8.59 1.76 11.90
CA ILE A 74 -8.95 2.71 12.96
C ILE A 74 -9.89 2.04 13.97
N LYS A 75 -10.94 1.36 13.50
CA LYS A 75 -11.88 0.63 14.35
C LYS A 75 -11.18 -0.44 15.22
N GLY A 76 -10.26 -1.22 14.64
CA GLY A 76 -9.55 -2.29 15.36
C GLY A 76 -8.50 -1.77 16.35
N LYS A 77 -7.85 -0.65 16.00
CA LYS A 77 -6.89 0.02 16.87
C LYS A 77 -7.57 0.61 18.11
N LEU A 78 -8.77 1.12 17.95
CA LEU A 78 -9.43 1.98 18.91
C LEU A 78 -10.70 1.33 19.45
N ALA A 79 -10.70 1.03 20.74
CA ALA A 79 -11.96 0.89 21.45
C ALA A 79 -12.68 2.25 21.61
N ASP A 80 -11.95 3.39 21.70
CA ASP A 80 -12.53 4.68 22.11
C ASP A 80 -11.85 5.96 21.54
N VAL A 81 -11.03 5.92 20.47
CA VAL A 81 -10.35 7.14 19.97
C VAL A 81 -10.77 7.45 18.53
N THR A 82 -11.21 8.66 18.28
CA THR A 82 -11.42 9.23 16.94
C THR A 82 -10.10 9.75 16.40
N VAL A 83 -9.64 9.21 15.25
CA VAL A 83 -8.61 9.89 14.46
C VAL A 83 -9.27 11.15 13.90
N ASP A 84 -8.64 12.32 14.09
CA ASP A 84 -9.16 13.57 13.52
C ASP A 84 -9.17 13.41 11.99
N ASP A 85 -10.36 13.51 11.37
CA ASP A 85 -10.54 13.43 9.91
C ASP A 85 -9.62 14.39 9.14
N LYS A 86 -9.23 15.50 9.76
CA LYS A 86 -8.30 16.49 9.17
C LYS A 86 -6.88 15.96 9.00
N SER A 87 -6.50 14.91 9.73
CA SER A 87 -5.20 14.25 9.62
C SER A 87 -5.15 13.18 8.52
N ILE A 88 -6.31 12.86 7.90
CA ILE A 88 -6.41 11.86 6.83
C ILE A 88 -6.36 12.58 5.48
N LYS A 89 -5.42 12.15 4.63
CA LYS A 89 -5.28 12.64 3.25
C LYS A 89 -5.53 11.53 2.24
N HIS A 90 -6.25 11.85 1.18
CA HIS A 90 -6.48 10.97 0.03
C HIS A 90 -5.81 11.58 -1.20
N HIS A 91 -5.09 10.77 -1.98
CA HIS A 91 -4.41 11.30 -3.16
C HIS A 91 -4.27 10.26 -4.29
N PRO A 92 -4.54 10.65 -5.57
CA PRO A 92 -4.49 9.75 -6.71
C PRO A 92 -3.09 9.21 -7.01
N ALA A 93 -2.02 9.88 -6.61
CA ALA A 93 -0.66 9.35 -6.72
C ALA A 93 -0.49 8.00 -6.01
N LEU A 94 -1.32 7.70 -5.01
CA LEU A 94 -1.31 6.44 -4.26
C LEU A 94 -2.26 5.37 -4.85
N ASN A 95 -2.99 5.67 -5.94
CA ASN A 95 -3.89 4.71 -6.59
C ASN A 95 -3.14 3.45 -7.05
N GLU A 96 -3.90 2.37 -7.24
CA GLU A 96 -3.38 1.15 -7.87
C GLU A 96 -2.91 1.45 -9.30
N ARG A 97 -2.08 0.58 -9.83
CA ARG A 97 -1.67 0.60 -11.23
C ARG A 97 -2.90 0.46 -12.13
N ASP A 98 -2.98 1.30 -13.14
CA ASP A 98 -3.96 1.14 -14.20
C ASP A 98 -3.60 -0.09 -15.05
N TYR A 99 -4.56 -0.99 -15.21
CA TYR A 99 -4.40 -2.18 -16.03
C TYR A 99 -4.98 -2.03 -17.44
N GLY A 100 -5.46 -0.83 -17.80
CA GLY A 100 -5.96 -0.52 -19.13
C GLY A 100 -6.96 -1.56 -19.65
N ASP A 101 -6.66 -2.14 -20.81
CA ASP A 101 -7.53 -3.11 -21.51
C ASP A 101 -7.74 -4.43 -20.74
N LEU A 102 -6.95 -4.69 -19.71
CA LEU A 102 -7.09 -5.88 -18.85
C LEU A 102 -8.07 -5.67 -17.70
N THR A 103 -8.45 -4.42 -17.41
CA THR A 103 -9.34 -4.11 -16.29
C THR A 103 -10.67 -4.84 -16.41
N GLY A 104 -11.07 -5.55 -15.35
CA GLY A 104 -12.29 -6.35 -15.30
C GLY A 104 -12.16 -7.77 -15.83
N LYS A 105 -11.10 -8.10 -16.58
CA LYS A 105 -10.86 -9.47 -17.05
C LYS A 105 -10.41 -10.38 -15.91
N ASN A 106 -10.71 -11.66 -16.03
CA ASN A 106 -10.22 -12.69 -15.11
C ASN A 106 -8.72 -12.92 -15.38
N LYS A 107 -7.91 -12.94 -14.33
CA LYS A 107 -6.45 -13.08 -14.44
C LYS A 107 -6.03 -14.41 -15.06
N TRP A 108 -6.76 -15.47 -14.72
CA TRP A 108 -6.41 -16.81 -15.17
C TRP A 108 -6.79 -17.03 -16.64
N GLU A 109 -7.95 -16.51 -17.08
CA GLU A 109 -8.35 -16.50 -18.48
C GLU A 109 -7.33 -15.70 -19.31
N VAL A 110 -6.90 -14.53 -18.84
CA VAL A 110 -5.85 -13.75 -19.49
C VAL A 110 -4.53 -14.53 -19.55
N LYS A 111 -4.14 -15.24 -18.46
CA LYS A 111 -2.94 -16.08 -18.46
C LYS A 111 -2.99 -17.15 -19.55
N ASP A 112 -4.15 -17.79 -19.72
CA ASP A 112 -4.35 -18.82 -20.74
C ASP A 112 -4.31 -18.25 -22.17
N GLU A 113 -4.77 -17.01 -22.36
CA GLU A 113 -4.75 -16.31 -23.65
C GLU A 113 -3.34 -15.85 -24.08
N ILE A 114 -2.57 -15.23 -23.17
CA ILE A 114 -1.30 -14.56 -23.50
C ILE A 114 -0.06 -15.36 -23.11
N GLY A 115 -0.22 -16.46 -22.38
CA GLY A 115 0.87 -17.30 -21.88
C GLY A 115 1.53 -16.78 -20.61
N GLU A 116 2.28 -17.67 -19.97
CA GLU A 116 2.85 -17.43 -18.62
C GLU A 116 3.89 -16.31 -18.60
N GLU A 117 4.75 -16.23 -19.60
CA GLU A 117 5.81 -15.23 -19.68
C GLU A 117 5.22 -13.80 -19.75
N ALA A 118 4.30 -13.56 -20.67
CA ALA A 118 3.63 -12.25 -20.82
C ALA A 118 2.80 -11.91 -19.58
N PHE A 119 2.08 -12.89 -19.04
CA PHE A 119 1.31 -12.73 -17.81
C PHE A 119 2.19 -12.31 -16.62
N ASN A 120 3.33 -12.98 -16.41
CA ASN A 120 4.27 -12.64 -15.36
C ASN A 120 4.94 -11.29 -15.62
N GLY A 121 5.27 -10.96 -16.86
CA GLY A 121 5.77 -9.66 -17.27
C GLY A 121 4.81 -8.53 -16.88
N ILE A 122 3.54 -8.66 -17.26
CA ILE A 122 2.48 -7.70 -16.89
C ILE A 122 2.32 -7.63 -15.37
N ARG A 123 2.30 -8.77 -14.69
CA ARG A 123 1.98 -8.83 -13.26
C ARG A 123 3.12 -8.36 -12.38
N ARG A 124 4.36 -8.69 -12.73
CA ARG A 124 5.55 -8.59 -11.88
C ARG A 124 6.61 -7.63 -12.40
N GLY A 125 6.69 -7.49 -13.73
CA GLY A 125 7.76 -6.75 -14.38
C GLY A 125 7.81 -5.27 -14.01
N TRP A 126 9.02 -4.71 -14.07
CA TRP A 126 9.26 -3.30 -13.77
C TRP A 126 8.72 -2.37 -14.87
N ASP A 127 9.15 -2.59 -16.10
CA ASP A 127 8.78 -1.74 -17.26
C ASP A 127 8.10 -2.56 -18.38
N TYR A 128 7.42 -3.66 -18.00
CA TYR A 128 6.68 -4.47 -18.95
C TYR A 128 5.40 -3.75 -19.38
N PRO A 129 5.15 -3.59 -20.70
CA PRO A 129 4.00 -2.84 -21.19
C PRO A 129 2.66 -3.47 -20.78
N VAL A 130 1.71 -2.62 -20.40
CA VAL A 130 0.31 -2.99 -20.16
C VAL A 130 -0.54 -2.23 -21.17
N PRO A 131 -1.25 -2.92 -22.07
CA PRO A 131 -2.06 -2.27 -23.12
C PRO A 131 -3.07 -1.28 -22.52
N GLY A 132 -2.96 0.00 -22.89
CA GLY A 132 -3.81 1.07 -22.37
C GLY A 132 -3.62 1.41 -20.89
N GLY A 133 -2.63 0.82 -20.21
CA GLY A 133 -2.41 0.98 -18.78
C GLY A 133 -1.02 1.47 -18.41
N GLU A 134 -0.65 1.31 -17.13
CA GLU A 134 0.62 1.74 -16.55
C GLU A 134 1.61 0.57 -16.39
N THR A 135 2.91 0.82 -16.60
CA THR A 135 3.98 -0.05 -16.09
C THR A 135 4.22 0.21 -14.60
N LEU A 136 4.92 -0.68 -13.90
CA LEU A 136 5.29 -0.42 -12.49
C LEU A 136 6.24 0.79 -12.37
N LYS A 137 7.08 1.04 -13.37
CA LYS A 137 7.92 2.23 -13.49
C LYS A 137 7.10 3.52 -13.59
N ALA A 138 6.00 3.52 -14.33
CA ALA A 138 5.07 4.66 -14.39
C ALA A 138 4.43 4.93 -13.02
N VAL A 139 4.01 3.87 -12.31
CA VAL A 139 3.49 3.97 -10.94
C VAL A 139 4.55 4.57 -10.00
N HIS A 140 5.80 4.12 -10.08
CA HIS A 140 6.91 4.68 -9.31
C HIS A 140 7.08 6.19 -9.56
N GLY A 141 6.98 6.61 -10.83
CA GLY A 141 7.11 8.01 -11.24
C GLY A 141 6.06 8.96 -10.62
N ARG A 142 4.92 8.44 -10.12
CA ARG A 142 3.91 9.26 -9.42
C ARG A 142 3.91 9.06 -7.90
N VAL A 143 4.21 7.85 -7.43
CA VAL A 143 4.19 7.52 -5.99
C VAL A 143 5.37 8.17 -5.26
N VAL A 144 6.58 8.06 -5.81
CA VAL A 144 7.80 8.53 -5.13
C VAL A 144 7.83 10.04 -4.96
N PRO A 145 7.59 10.87 -5.99
CA PRO A 145 7.54 12.33 -5.79
C PRO A 145 6.50 12.76 -4.76
N TYR A 146 5.33 12.11 -4.74
CA TYR A 146 4.31 12.39 -3.74
C TYR A 146 4.78 12.02 -2.32
N PHE A 147 5.43 10.86 -2.16
CA PHE A 147 6.03 10.46 -0.88
C PHE A 147 7.07 11.48 -0.41
N GLU A 148 7.98 11.87 -1.28
CA GLU A 148 9.08 12.80 -0.96
C GLU A 148 8.59 14.21 -0.57
N THR A 149 7.49 14.68 -1.19
CA THR A 149 6.98 16.03 -0.95
C THR A 149 5.99 16.11 0.22
N GLU A 150 5.17 15.09 0.43
CA GLU A 150 4.05 15.15 1.37
C GLU A 150 4.25 14.29 2.63
N ILE A 151 4.95 13.16 2.53
CA ILE A 151 5.06 12.19 3.63
C ILE A 151 6.44 12.27 4.30
N LEU A 152 7.51 12.25 3.52
CA LEU A 152 8.89 12.24 4.03
C LEU A 152 9.20 13.40 4.99
N PRO A 153 8.80 14.66 4.74
CA PRO A 153 9.08 15.76 5.67
C PRO A 153 8.46 15.55 7.06
N ARG A 154 7.31 14.90 7.13
CA ARG A 154 6.64 14.56 8.39
C ARG A 154 7.39 13.47 9.14
N LEU A 155 7.86 12.44 8.43
CA LEU A 155 8.70 11.39 9.00
C LEU A 155 10.03 11.95 9.54
N GLN A 156 10.67 12.87 8.79
CA GLN A 156 11.89 13.57 9.23
C GLN A 156 11.64 14.45 10.48
N ALA A 157 10.42 14.96 10.64
CA ALA A 157 10.00 15.68 11.85
C ALA A 157 9.71 14.75 13.04
N GLY A 158 9.82 13.43 12.88
CA GLY A 158 9.60 12.43 13.93
C GLY A 158 8.14 11.98 14.08
N GLU A 159 7.29 12.24 13.08
CA GLU A 159 5.88 11.83 13.10
C GLU A 159 5.70 10.35 12.74
N SER A 160 4.62 9.76 13.25
CA SER A 160 4.16 8.41 12.92
C SER A 160 3.03 8.49 11.90
N ILE A 161 3.23 7.90 10.72
CA ILE A 161 2.32 7.99 9.59
C ILE A 161 1.82 6.60 9.19
N LEU A 162 0.51 6.46 8.98
CA LEU A 162 -0.11 5.27 8.41
C LEU A 162 -0.41 5.49 6.93
N LEU A 163 0.10 4.63 6.06
CA LEU A 163 -0.16 4.62 4.63
C LEU A 163 -0.92 3.36 4.23
N VAL A 164 -2.14 3.53 3.71
CA VAL A 164 -2.94 2.41 3.17
C VAL A 164 -3.05 2.57 1.65
N ALA A 165 -2.43 1.65 0.92
CA ALA A 165 -2.35 1.74 -0.54
C ALA A 165 -2.58 0.38 -1.23
N HIS A 166 -1.98 0.16 -2.40
CA HIS A 166 -2.24 -1.00 -3.24
C HIS A 166 -0.95 -1.78 -3.52
N GLY A 167 -1.10 -3.00 -4.06
CA GLY A 167 0.04 -3.87 -4.32
C GLY A 167 1.15 -3.19 -5.12
N ASN A 168 0.83 -2.58 -6.25
CA ASN A 168 1.85 -1.97 -7.09
C ASN A 168 2.32 -0.59 -6.60
N SER A 169 1.46 0.24 -6.05
CA SER A 169 1.90 1.51 -5.46
C SER A 169 2.84 1.28 -4.27
N ILE A 170 2.59 0.25 -3.46
CA ILE A 170 3.49 -0.12 -2.35
C ILE A 170 4.80 -0.71 -2.89
N ARG A 171 4.76 -1.61 -3.89
CA ARG A 171 5.98 -2.17 -4.51
C ARG A 171 6.87 -1.08 -5.12
N ALA A 172 6.25 -0.09 -5.76
CA ALA A 172 6.96 1.08 -6.28
C ALA A 172 7.64 1.89 -5.17
N LEU A 173 6.96 2.08 -4.03
CA LEU A 173 7.53 2.77 -2.87
C LEU A 173 8.63 1.93 -2.20
N MET A 174 8.44 0.60 -2.08
CA MET A 174 9.48 -0.30 -1.55
C MET A 174 10.76 -0.23 -2.35
N LYS A 175 10.68 -0.18 -3.71
CA LYS A 175 11.84 0.00 -4.57
C LYS A 175 12.67 1.23 -4.15
N HIS A 176 12.00 2.35 -3.91
CA HIS A 176 12.64 3.60 -3.48
C HIS A 176 13.23 3.48 -2.07
N LEU A 177 12.44 3.00 -1.09
CA LEU A 177 12.84 2.93 0.31
C LEU A 177 13.95 1.93 0.60
N GLU A 178 14.00 0.83 -0.16
CA GLU A 178 14.92 -0.28 0.07
C GLU A 178 16.07 -0.33 -0.97
N GLY A 179 16.06 0.57 -1.97
CA GLY A 179 17.09 0.61 -3.01
C GLY A 179 17.10 -0.64 -3.90
N ILE A 180 15.93 -1.24 -4.17
CA ILE A 180 15.82 -2.50 -4.90
C ILE A 180 16.13 -2.26 -6.39
N ASP A 181 16.96 -3.11 -6.98
CA ASP A 181 17.28 -3.04 -8.40
C ASP A 181 16.07 -3.38 -9.29
N GLU A 182 16.06 -2.85 -10.51
CA GLU A 182 14.94 -3.04 -11.45
C GLU A 182 14.74 -4.53 -11.82
N CYS A 183 15.82 -5.29 -11.93
CA CYS A 183 15.79 -6.73 -12.24
C CYS A 183 15.16 -7.56 -11.10
N ASP A 184 15.24 -7.09 -9.86
CA ASP A 184 14.74 -7.81 -8.70
C ASP A 184 13.26 -7.48 -8.39
N MET A 185 12.68 -6.49 -9.08
CA MET A 185 11.31 -6.06 -8.85
C MET A 185 10.25 -7.14 -9.08
N ALA A 186 10.56 -8.17 -9.86
CA ALA A 186 9.66 -9.30 -10.09
C ALA A 186 9.40 -10.10 -8.79
N GLU A 187 10.38 -10.17 -7.89
CA GLU A 187 10.33 -10.91 -6.62
C GLU A 187 9.74 -10.09 -5.47
N VAL A 188 9.58 -8.77 -5.64
CA VAL A 188 9.04 -7.91 -4.60
C VAL A 188 7.55 -8.12 -4.45
N GLU A 189 7.11 -8.45 -3.24
CA GLU A 189 5.70 -8.66 -2.92
C GLU A 189 5.24 -7.80 -1.75
N MET A 190 3.95 -7.42 -1.80
CA MET A 190 3.22 -6.89 -0.64
C MET A 190 2.03 -7.79 -0.35
N PRO A 191 2.19 -8.78 0.54
CA PRO A 191 1.13 -9.72 0.87
C PRO A 191 -0.05 -9.03 1.57
N PHE A 192 -1.25 -9.60 1.42
CA PHE A 192 -2.40 -9.22 2.24
C PHE A 192 -2.11 -9.50 3.72
N GLY A 193 -2.78 -8.79 4.61
CA GLY A 193 -2.65 -8.99 6.05
C GLY A 193 -1.27 -8.64 6.64
N THR A 194 -0.45 -7.90 5.90
CA THR A 194 0.91 -7.53 6.31
C THR A 194 1.03 -6.03 6.50
N LEU A 195 1.73 -5.64 7.56
CA LEU A 195 2.14 -4.27 7.87
C LEU A 195 3.67 -4.17 7.75
N LEU A 196 4.15 -3.26 6.92
CA LEU A 196 5.57 -2.91 6.85
C LEU A 196 5.79 -1.65 7.69
N MET A 197 6.81 -1.66 8.53
CA MET A 197 7.12 -0.58 9.47
C MET A 197 8.54 -0.09 9.18
N TYR A 198 8.67 1.14 8.68
CA TYR A 198 9.94 1.77 8.36
C TYR A 198 10.24 2.89 9.34
N TYR A 199 11.42 2.87 9.94
CA TYR A 199 11.87 3.84 10.93
C TYR A 199 12.88 4.80 10.30
N PHE A 200 12.60 6.10 10.42
CA PHE A 200 13.42 7.18 9.86
C PHE A 200 14.15 7.91 10.98
N GLU A 201 15.44 8.13 10.79
CA GLU A 201 16.15 9.10 11.63
C GLU A 201 15.82 10.53 11.17
N PRO A 202 15.93 11.53 12.05
CA PRO A 202 15.79 12.92 11.66
C PRO A 202 16.69 13.25 10.46
N ASP A 203 16.15 14.02 9.52
CA ASP A 203 16.84 14.46 8.30
C ASP A 203 17.29 13.34 7.32
N SER A 204 16.91 12.08 7.58
CA SER A 204 17.17 10.98 6.65
C SER A 204 16.12 10.89 5.55
N SER A 205 16.53 10.72 4.30
CA SER A 205 15.63 10.47 3.16
C SER A 205 15.25 8.99 3.01
N LEU A 206 15.99 8.08 3.64
CA LEU A 206 15.75 6.64 3.60
C LEU A 206 15.60 6.07 5.02
N PRO A 207 14.82 4.99 5.18
CA PRO A 207 14.65 4.36 6.48
C PRO A 207 15.93 3.66 6.92
N ARG A 208 16.17 3.66 8.23
CA ARG A 208 17.29 2.95 8.84
C ARG A 208 17.00 1.48 9.09
N THR A 209 15.76 1.18 9.50
CA THR A 209 15.33 -0.17 9.86
C THR A 209 13.93 -0.45 9.36
N LYS A 210 13.65 -1.74 9.10
CA LYS A 210 12.34 -2.25 8.69
C LYS A 210 11.92 -3.36 9.65
N GLN A 211 10.66 -3.36 10.01
CA GLN A 211 9.99 -4.42 10.75
C GLN A 211 8.70 -4.84 10.03
N THR A 212 8.18 -6.00 10.38
CA THR A 212 6.95 -6.52 9.79
C THR A 212 6.04 -7.07 10.89
N ARG A 213 4.76 -6.71 10.85
CA ARG A 213 3.69 -7.37 11.60
C ARG A 213 2.72 -7.99 10.60
N LYS A 214 2.10 -9.09 10.94
CA LYS A 214 1.12 -9.77 10.08
C LYS A 214 0.03 -10.45 10.89
N ILE A 215 -1.15 -10.53 10.31
CA ILE A 215 -2.24 -11.38 10.77
C ILE A 215 -2.18 -12.72 10.03
N ASP A 216 -2.68 -13.77 10.65
CA ASP A 216 -2.81 -15.07 10.00
C ASP A 216 -4.12 -15.11 9.20
N ILE A 217 -4.00 -15.07 7.89
CA ILE A 217 -5.13 -15.09 6.96
C ILE A 217 -4.85 -16.01 5.77
N THR A 218 -5.92 -16.56 5.21
CA THR A 218 -5.85 -17.18 3.88
C THR A 218 -5.98 -16.07 2.83
N PRO A 219 -4.92 -15.79 2.04
CA PRO A 219 -4.99 -14.74 1.02
C PRO A 219 -6.04 -15.09 -0.03
N PRO A 220 -6.67 -14.08 -0.67
CA PRO A 220 -7.55 -14.33 -1.81
C PRO A 220 -6.75 -15.01 -2.93
N HIS A 221 -7.43 -15.75 -3.79
CA HIS A 221 -6.84 -16.36 -4.99
C HIS A 221 -6.39 -15.25 -5.96
N ALA A 222 -5.23 -14.69 -5.69
CA ALA A 222 -4.66 -13.55 -6.41
C ALA A 222 -3.49 -13.97 -7.30
#